data_f3142ad95df65369c70b8cc2b19e4793
#
_entry.id   f3142ad95df65369c70b8cc2b19e4793
#
_cell.length_a   1.000
_cell.length_b   1.000
_cell.length_c   1.000
_cell.angle_alpha   90.00
_cell.angle_beta   90.00
_cell.angle_gamma   90.00
#
_symmetry.space_group_name_H-M   'P 1'
#
loop_
_entity.id
_entity.type
_entity.pdbx_description
1 polymer ?
#
loop_
_entity_poly.entity_id
_entity_poly.type
_entity_poly.pdbx_seq_one_letter_code
_entity_poly.pdbx_strand_id
1 'polypeptide(L)'
;MVFIFMFLFAFSVFPQTCRQLAKEVKPTLSPETRKAYDVKLAEAFDQFTKQGGNADSTIWLGRRTAYLGNYKDAIRIFSEGLSRYPTDARFFRHRGHRYITIRCFDEAIRDLDRAASLVKSKPDQVEPDGLPNERNVPTSTLQTNIYYHLGLAHYLKGEFDPAYAAFMQAFNIAKNADMQVAAANWVFMSAMRLGKSKEAAQFIGKIPDNLDLIENADYYKLIRLYQGKMKPEDLLKEAASNATIGYGLGNWYLYNGRREETMKIFRQIVAGDQWASFGYIAAEAELKR
;
A
#
# COMPACT_ATOMS: atom_id res chain seq x y z
N MET A 1 10.16 14.80 66.18
CA MET A 1 10.15 15.39 64.81
C MET A 1 10.28 14.25 63.82
N VAL A 2 9.15 13.84 63.25
CA VAL A 2 9.13 12.70 62.28
C VAL A 2 9.18 13.29 60.89
N PHE A 3 10.28 13.02 60.16
CA PHE A 3 10.42 13.41 58.74
C PHE A 3 9.70 12.34 57.87
N ILE A 4 8.57 12.71 57.25
CA ILE A 4 7.90 11.90 56.24
C ILE A 4 8.61 12.20 54.90
N PHE A 5 9.36 11.21 54.39
CA PHE A 5 9.89 11.26 53.03
C PHE A 5 8.78 10.89 52.07
N MET A 6 8.25 11.87 51.34
CA MET A 6 7.29 11.71 50.26
C MET A 6 8.05 11.29 49.02
N PHE A 7 8.01 10.00 48.65
CA PHE A 7 8.52 9.48 47.38
C PHE A 7 7.57 9.92 46.26
N LEU A 8 7.98 10.93 45.48
CA LEU A 8 7.35 11.28 44.21
C LEU A 8 7.68 10.20 43.17
N PHE A 9 6.77 9.29 42.94
CA PHE A 9 6.83 8.40 41.76
C PHE A 9 6.55 9.23 40.52
N ALA A 10 7.61 9.59 39.78
CA ALA A 10 7.48 10.13 38.44
C ALA A 10 7.01 8.98 37.52
N PHE A 11 5.73 8.95 37.19
CA PHE A 11 5.22 8.11 36.12
C PHE A 11 5.82 8.60 34.80
N SER A 12 6.78 7.86 34.26
CA SER A 12 7.27 8.07 32.90
C SER A 12 6.15 7.72 31.94
N VAL A 13 5.42 8.72 31.47
CA VAL A 13 4.44 8.55 30.39
C VAL A 13 5.24 8.35 29.11
N PHE A 14 5.47 7.09 28.71
CA PHE A 14 6.03 6.79 27.41
C PHE A 14 5.06 7.28 26.33
N PRO A 15 5.54 8.02 25.30
CA PRO A 15 4.66 8.47 24.23
C PRO A 15 4.05 7.25 23.52
N GLN A 16 2.73 7.29 23.31
CA GLN A 16 2.03 6.23 22.60
C GLN A 16 2.54 6.15 21.16
N THR A 17 2.81 4.93 20.69
CA THR A 17 3.23 4.69 19.30
C THR A 17 2.07 4.92 18.34
N CYS A 18 2.36 5.25 17.07
CA CYS A 18 1.34 5.36 16.04
C CYS A 18 0.42 4.12 16.00
N ARG A 19 0.98 2.91 16.10
CA ARG A 19 0.20 1.67 16.11
C ARG A 19 -0.84 1.61 17.24
N GLN A 20 -0.52 2.14 18.42
CA GLN A 20 -1.44 2.14 19.55
C GLN A 20 -2.62 3.10 19.31
N LEU A 21 -2.34 4.27 18.73
CA LEU A 21 -3.32 5.31 18.44
C LEU A 21 -4.12 5.07 17.15
N ALA A 22 -3.55 4.34 16.19
CA ALA A 22 -4.14 4.14 14.88
C ALA A 22 -5.52 3.47 14.97
N LYS A 23 -6.46 3.98 14.15
CA LYS A 23 -7.73 3.31 13.90
C LYS A 23 -7.47 2.01 13.12
N GLU A 24 -8.31 1.01 13.37
CA GLU A 24 -8.36 -0.23 12.60
C GLU A 24 -9.81 -0.45 12.17
N VAL A 25 -10.01 -0.62 10.86
CA VAL A 25 -11.33 -0.89 10.29
C VAL A 25 -11.25 -2.21 9.54
N LYS A 26 -12.11 -3.15 9.93
CA LYS A 26 -12.19 -4.46 9.28
C LYS A 26 -12.86 -4.32 7.91
N PRO A 27 -12.41 -5.08 6.90
CA PRO A 27 -13.05 -5.08 5.60
C PRO A 27 -14.47 -5.66 5.69
N THR A 28 -15.37 -5.13 4.88
CA THR A 28 -16.67 -5.73 4.61
C THR A 28 -16.46 -6.92 3.69
N LEU A 29 -16.63 -8.13 4.21
CA LEU A 29 -16.46 -9.38 3.48
C LEU A 29 -17.81 -10.10 3.37
N SER A 30 -18.07 -10.75 2.23
CA SER A 30 -19.20 -11.68 2.16
C SER A 30 -19.00 -12.84 3.15
N PRO A 31 -20.08 -13.50 3.61
CA PRO A 31 -19.95 -14.66 4.51
C PRO A 31 -19.04 -15.74 3.94
N GLU A 32 -19.12 -16.00 2.63
CA GLU A 32 -18.33 -17.00 1.92
C GLU A 32 -16.85 -16.63 1.88
N THR A 33 -16.54 -15.37 1.54
CA THR A 33 -15.16 -14.85 1.53
C THR A 33 -14.57 -14.88 2.92
N ARG A 34 -15.35 -14.48 3.94
CA ARG A 34 -14.90 -14.52 5.32
C ARG A 34 -14.57 -15.94 5.75
N LYS A 35 -15.46 -16.90 5.50
CA LYS A 35 -15.22 -18.31 5.80
C LYS A 35 -13.96 -18.84 5.11
N ALA A 36 -13.77 -18.50 3.83
CA ALA A 36 -12.56 -18.90 3.10
C ALA A 36 -11.28 -18.32 3.72
N TYR A 37 -11.31 -17.06 4.19
CA TYR A 37 -10.16 -16.44 4.85
C TYR A 37 -9.90 -17.01 6.24
N ASP A 38 -10.95 -17.32 7.01
CA ASP A 38 -10.83 -17.97 8.32
C ASP A 38 -10.18 -19.37 8.18
N VAL A 39 -10.58 -20.17 7.19
CA VAL A 39 -9.94 -21.46 6.88
C VAL A 39 -8.46 -21.26 6.55
N LYS A 40 -8.13 -20.32 5.66
CA LYS A 40 -6.73 -20.06 5.29
C LYS A 40 -5.89 -19.52 6.46
N LEU A 41 -6.49 -18.80 7.40
CA LEU A 41 -5.82 -18.38 8.62
C LEU A 41 -5.53 -19.57 9.54
N ALA A 42 -6.51 -20.48 9.69
CA ALA A 42 -6.32 -21.71 10.49
C ALA A 42 -5.22 -22.60 9.89
N GLU A 43 -5.20 -22.78 8.57
CA GLU A 43 -4.14 -23.50 7.85
C GLU A 43 -2.75 -22.85 8.07
N ALA A 44 -2.67 -21.53 7.99
CA ALA A 44 -1.41 -20.81 8.22
C ALA A 44 -0.92 -20.94 9.68
N PHE A 45 -1.83 -20.94 10.64
CA PHE A 45 -1.51 -21.16 12.05
C PHE A 45 -1.01 -22.59 12.30
N ASP A 46 -1.65 -23.60 11.72
CA ASP A 46 -1.22 -24.99 11.78
C ASP A 46 0.20 -25.16 11.18
N GLN A 47 0.45 -24.58 10.00
CA GLN A 47 1.79 -24.59 9.39
C GLN A 47 2.82 -23.86 10.24
N PHE A 48 2.47 -22.73 10.82
CA PHE A 48 3.35 -22.00 11.76
C PHE A 48 3.75 -22.88 12.94
N THR A 49 2.80 -23.59 13.52
CA THR A 49 3.04 -24.48 14.66
C THR A 49 3.90 -25.68 14.26
N LYS A 50 3.56 -26.37 13.17
CA LYS A 50 4.27 -27.56 12.69
C LYS A 50 5.71 -27.27 12.26
N GLN A 51 5.96 -26.08 11.69
CA GLN A 51 7.28 -25.66 11.20
C GLN A 51 8.10 -24.87 12.24
N GLY A 52 7.66 -24.86 13.50
CA GLY A 52 8.36 -24.14 14.58
C GLY A 52 8.46 -22.63 14.34
N GLY A 53 7.52 -22.05 13.56
CA GLY A 53 7.48 -20.65 13.23
C GLY A 53 8.70 -20.19 12.42
N ASN A 54 9.09 -20.92 11.39
CA ASN A 54 10.12 -20.48 10.46
C ASN A 54 9.68 -19.18 9.73
N ALA A 55 10.60 -18.56 8.97
CA ALA A 55 10.33 -17.27 8.33
C ALA A 55 9.10 -17.32 7.41
N ASP A 56 8.97 -18.34 6.58
CA ASP A 56 7.88 -18.45 5.60
C ASP A 56 6.52 -18.64 6.28
N SER A 57 6.43 -19.56 7.23
CA SER A 57 5.17 -19.80 7.95
C SER A 57 4.75 -18.57 8.80
N THR A 58 5.70 -17.85 9.38
CA THR A 58 5.43 -16.59 10.11
C THR A 58 4.91 -15.50 9.17
N ILE A 59 5.49 -15.36 7.99
CA ILE A 59 5.02 -14.39 6.97
C ILE A 59 3.60 -14.73 6.53
N TRP A 60 3.32 -16.00 6.23
CA TRP A 60 1.97 -16.41 5.84
C TRP A 60 0.94 -16.20 6.94
N LEU A 61 1.27 -16.51 8.20
CA LEU A 61 0.40 -16.23 9.34
C LEU A 61 0.06 -14.73 9.43
N GLY A 62 1.06 -13.85 9.35
CA GLY A 62 0.85 -12.41 9.37
C GLY A 62 0.01 -11.91 8.18
N ARG A 63 0.23 -12.43 6.99
CA ARG A 63 -0.57 -12.09 5.79
C ARG A 63 -2.03 -12.50 5.94
N ARG A 64 -2.32 -13.74 6.35
CA ARG A 64 -3.69 -14.25 6.56
C ARG A 64 -4.42 -13.49 7.67
N THR A 65 -3.72 -13.15 8.75
CA THR A 65 -4.24 -12.28 9.81
C THR A 65 -4.67 -10.91 9.26
N ALA A 66 -3.86 -10.30 8.39
CA ALA A 66 -4.16 -9.00 7.79
C ALA A 66 -5.35 -9.03 6.83
N TYR A 67 -5.60 -10.12 6.09
CA TYR A 67 -6.74 -10.22 5.16
C TYR A 67 -8.10 -10.19 5.87
N LEU A 68 -8.13 -10.59 7.13
CA LEU A 68 -9.31 -10.47 8.00
C LEU A 68 -9.44 -9.08 8.66
N GLY A 69 -8.54 -8.14 8.33
CA GLY A 69 -8.55 -6.78 8.87
C GLY A 69 -7.92 -6.66 10.27
N ASN A 70 -7.23 -7.70 10.75
CA ASN A 70 -6.50 -7.67 12.02
C ASN A 70 -5.07 -7.11 11.79
N TYR A 71 -4.99 -5.86 11.36
CA TYR A 71 -3.72 -5.26 10.89
C TYR A 71 -2.70 -5.07 12.01
N LYS A 72 -3.15 -4.69 13.22
CA LYS A 72 -2.28 -4.51 14.39
C LYS A 72 -1.68 -5.84 14.86
N ASP A 73 -2.45 -6.94 14.78
CA ASP A 73 -1.95 -8.28 15.06
C ASP A 73 -0.95 -8.75 13.99
N ALA A 74 -1.24 -8.49 12.73
CA ALA A 74 -0.29 -8.79 11.66
C ALA A 74 1.05 -8.06 11.86
N ILE A 75 1.02 -6.77 12.25
CA ILE A 75 2.22 -6.00 12.59
C ILE A 75 2.97 -6.64 13.77
N ARG A 76 2.25 -7.13 14.79
CA ARG A 76 2.86 -7.86 15.92
C ARG A 76 3.54 -9.14 15.45
N ILE A 77 2.88 -9.97 14.65
CA ILE A 77 3.44 -11.20 14.09
C ILE A 77 4.71 -10.92 13.27
N PHE A 78 4.69 -9.92 12.39
CA PHE A 78 5.88 -9.53 11.62
C PHE A 78 6.99 -8.97 12.53
N SER A 79 6.66 -8.28 13.61
CA SER A 79 7.66 -7.77 14.57
C SER A 79 8.32 -8.91 15.36
N GLU A 80 7.57 -9.92 15.75
CA GLU A 80 8.11 -11.16 16.36
C GLU A 80 8.99 -11.93 15.36
N GLY A 81 8.59 -11.96 14.08
CA GLY A 81 9.41 -12.49 13.00
C GLY A 81 10.75 -11.75 12.88
N LEU A 82 10.75 -10.42 12.92
CA LEU A 82 11.97 -9.61 12.86
C LEU A 82 12.91 -9.81 14.07
N SER A 83 12.37 -10.16 15.23
CA SER A 83 13.21 -10.50 16.39
C SER A 83 14.03 -11.77 16.15
N ARG A 84 13.52 -12.69 15.32
CA ARG A 84 14.21 -13.95 14.95
C ARG A 84 14.97 -13.86 13.63
N TYR A 85 14.49 -13.06 12.69
CA TYR A 85 15.01 -12.92 11.33
C TYR A 85 15.30 -11.43 11.01
N PRO A 86 16.24 -10.76 11.70
CA PRO A 86 16.41 -9.30 11.65
C PRO A 86 16.92 -8.75 10.30
N THR A 87 17.34 -9.63 9.40
CA THR A 87 17.85 -9.26 8.06
C THR A 87 16.98 -9.80 6.90
N ASP A 88 15.82 -10.38 7.21
CA ASP A 88 14.88 -10.82 6.19
C ASP A 88 14.00 -9.65 5.75
N ALA A 89 14.25 -9.13 4.55
CA ALA A 89 13.55 -7.98 3.97
C ALA A 89 12.03 -8.18 3.85
N ARG A 90 11.57 -9.41 3.74
CA ARG A 90 10.15 -9.74 3.57
C ARG A 90 9.31 -9.31 4.77
N PHE A 91 9.83 -9.47 5.99
CA PHE A 91 9.12 -9.01 7.20
C PHE A 91 8.96 -7.48 7.22
N PHE A 92 10.01 -6.74 6.91
CA PHE A 92 9.96 -5.28 6.80
C PHE A 92 8.96 -4.85 5.71
N ARG A 93 8.98 -5.51 4.54
CA ARG A 93 8.05 -5.24 3.44
C ARG A 93 6.60 -5.45 3.86
N HIS A 94 6.27 -6.58 4.48
CA HIS A 94 4.90 -6.86 4.89
C HIS A 94 4.45 -5.99 6.06
N ARG A 95 5.32 -5.73 7.03
CA ARG A 95 5.01 -4.84 8.16
C ARG A 95 4.82 -3.39 7.69
N GLY A 96 5.69 -2.91 6.82
CA GLY A 96 5.58 -1.58 6.20
C GLY A 96 4.27 -1.39 5.46
N HIS A 97 3.83 -2.38 4.67
CA HIS A 97 2.52 -2.35 4.04
C HIS A 97 1.39 -2.22 5.08
N ARG A 98 1.43 -2.96 6.20
CA ARG A 98 0.37 -2.84 7.24
C ARG A 98 0.44 -1.50 7.95
N TYR A 99 1.61 -0.92 8.14
CA TYR A 99 1.75 0.45 8.63
C TYR A 99 1.09 1.48 7.69
N ILE A 100 1.21 1.34 6.37
CA ILE A 100 0.45 2.16 5.42
C ILE A 100 -1.05 1.98 5.67
N THR A 101 -1.53 0.75 5.78
CA THR A 101 -2.95 0.44 5.97
C THR A 101 -3.54 1.15 7.20
N ILE A 102 -2.80 1.23 8.30
CA ILE A 102 -3.25 1.90 9.53
C ILE A 102 -2.79 3.37 9.63
N ARG A 103 -2.29 3.98 8.54
CA ARG A 103 -1.86 5.39 8.42
C ARG A 103 -0.62 5.74 9.27
N CYS A 104 0.20 4.78 9.63
CA CYS A 104 1.49 4.99 10.30
C CYS A 104 2.61 5.13 9.26
N PHE A 105 2.61 6.23 8.52
CA PHE A 105 3.45 6.39 7.33
C PHE A 105 4.95 6.50 7.65
N ASP A 106 5.31 7.10 8.79
CA ASP A 106 6.73 7.19 9.21
C ASP A 106 7.31 5.82 9.54
N GLU A 107 6.52 4.96 10.21
CA GLU A 107 6.88 3.57 10.47
C GLU A 107 6.99 2.77 9.18
N ALA A 108 6.07 3.00 8.24
CA ALA A 108 6.08 2.35 6.93
C ALA A 108 7.36 2.71 6.16
N ILE A 109 7.73 3.99 6.09
CA ILE A 109 8.95 4.46 5.42
C ILE A 109 10.17 3.82 6.03
N ARG A 110 10.33 3.85 7.37
CA ARG A 110 11.48 3.21 8.05
C ARG A 110 11.64 1.73 7.71
N ASP A 111 10.52 1.00 7.71
CA ASP A 111 10.54 -0.43 7.38
C ASP A 111 10.89 -0.67 5.92
N LEU A 112 10.27 0.08 5.00
CA LEU A 112 10.45 -0.11 3.57
C LEU A 112 11.84 0.36 3.09
N ASP A 113 12.40 1.42 3.65
CA ASP A 113 13.80 1.82 3.45
C ASP A 113 14.77 0.74 3.94
N ARG A 114 14.48 0.15 5.11
CA ARG A 114 15.28 -0.97 5.61
C ARG A 114 15.19 -2.17 4.67
N ALA A 115 13.99 -2.52 4.21
CA ALA A 115 13.80 -3.58 3.24
C ALA A 115 14.57 -3.31 1.94
N ALA A 116 14.48 -2.08 1.38
CA ALA A 116 15.21 -1.68 0.18
C ALA A 116 16.73 -1.82 0.36
N SER A 117 17.26 -1.40 1.51
CA SER A 117 18.69 -1.55 1.82
C SER A 117 19.14 -3.00 1.87
N LEU A 118 18.30 -3.90 2.38
CA LEU A 118 18.60 -5.33 2.50
C LEU A 118 18.58 -6.09 1.17
N VAL A 119 17.88 -5.57 0.15
CA VAL A 119 17.77 -6.24 -1.17
C VAL A 119 18.60 -5.57 -2.24
N LYS A 120 19.24 -4.43 -2.00
CA LYS A 120 19.92 -3.57 -2.99
C LYS A 120 20.89 -4.32 -3.93
N SER A 121 21.55 -5.36 -3.45
CA SER A 121 22.54 -6.13 -4.25
C SER A 121 22.17 -7.60 -4.35
N LYS A 122 20.92 -7.94 -4.10
CA LYS A 122 20.43 -9.32 -4.16
C LYS A 122 19.62 -9.55 -5.44
N PRO A 123 19.65 -10.76 -5.99
CA PRO A 123 18.68 -11.15 -7.01
C PRO A 123 17.26 -10.91 -6.53
N ASP A 124 16.42 -10.42 -7.43
CA ASP A 124 15.00 -10.25 -7.13
C ASP A 124 14.28 -11.61 -7.15
N GLN A 125 13.25 -11.74 -6.33
CA GLN A 125 12.48 -12.98 -6.21
C GLN A 125 10.98 -12.69 -6.39
N VAL A 126 10.29 -13.62 -7.05
CA VAL A 126 8.83 -13.57 -7.15
C VAL A 126 8.23 -13.59 -5.74
N GLU A 127 7.29 -12.69 -5.48
CA GLU A 127 6.50 -12.73 -4.26
C GLU A 127 5.21 -13.50 -4.52
N PRO A 128 4.97 -14.64 -3.82
CA PRO A 128 3.76 -15.42 -4.01
C PRO A 128 2.51 -14.58 -3.70
N ASP A 129 1.50 -14.65 -4.56
CA ASP A 129 0.23 -13.96 -4.35
C ASP A 129 -0.48 -14.49 -3.11
N GLY A 130 -0.97 -13.58 -2.30
CA GLY A 130 -1.77 -13.95 -1.14
C GLY A 130 -3.17 -14.36 -1.53
N LEU A 131 -3.69 -13.75 -2.59
CA LEU A 131 -4.96 -14.06 -3.24
C LEU A 131 -4.63 -14.27 -4.71
N PRO A 132 -4.43 -15.52 -5.16
CA PRO A 132 -4.09 -15.80 -6.55
C PRO A 132 -5.13 -15.23 -7.52
N ASN A 133 -4.64 -14.64 -8.62
CA ASN A 133 -5.49 -14.15 -9.70
C ASN A 133 -6.04 -15.31 -10.56
N GLU A 134 -6.93 -14.99 -11.48
CA GLU A 134 -7.60 -15.99 -12.33
C GLU A 134 -6.63 -16.84 -13.17
N ARG A 135 -5.45 -16.29 -13.52
CA ARG A 135 -4.43 -17.02 -14.28
C ARG A 135 -3.46 -17.78 -13.37
N ASN A 136 -3.54 -17.61 -12.06
CA ASN A 136 -2.61 -18.16 -11.07
C ASN A 136 -1.13 -17.85 -11.38
N VAL A 137 -0.86 -16.63 -11.89
CA VAL A 137 0.46 -16.13 -12.26
C VAL A 137 0.81 -14.96 -11.35
N PRO A 138 1.83 -15.07 -10.48
CA PRO A 138 2.28 -13.95 -9.64
C PRO A 138 2.72 -12.76 -10.50
N THR A 139 2.16 -11.59 -10.25
CA THR A 139 2.44 -10.36 -11.00
C THR A 139 3.52 -9.49 -10.37
N SER A 140 3.93 -9.77 -9.13
CA SER A 140 4.87 -8.93 -8.39
C SER A 140 6.09 -9.68 -7.86
N THR A 141 7.15 -8.92 -7.60
CA THR A 141 8.37 -9.41 -6.95
C THR A 141 8.59 -8.70 -5.62
N LEU A 142 9.48 -9.23 -4.79
CA LEU A 142 9.83 -8.61 -3.51
C LEU A 142 10.33 -7.17 -3.71
N GLN A 143 11.23 -6.95 -4.67
CA GLN A 143 11.81 -5.63 -4.88
C GLN A 143 10.79 -4.65 -5.48
N THR A 144 9.97 -5.07 -6.46
CA THR A 144 8.91 -4.21 -6.99
C THR A 144 7.93 -3.80 -5.89
N ASN A 145 7.53 -4.74 -5.01
CA ASN A 145 6.64 -4.44 -3.89
C ASN A 145 7.27 -3.51 -2.85
N ILE A 146 8.56 -3.67 -2.53
CA ILE A 146 9.26 -2.78 -1.60
C ILE A 146 9.21 -1.35 -2.12
N TYR A 147 9.69 -1.10 -3.35
CA TYR A 147 9.76 0.25 -3.90
C TYR A 147 8.38 0.85 -4.18
N TYR A 148 7.42 0.05 -4.61
CA TYR A 148 6.05 0.49 -4.81
C TYR A 148 5.41 0.99 -3.50
N HIS A 149 5.54 0.21 -2.41
CA HIS A 149 4.99 0.60 -1.12
C HIS A 149 5.78 1.76 -0.46
N LEU A 150 7.08 1.84 -0.68
CA LEU A 150 7.89 2.98 -0.26
C LEU A 150 7.42 4.27 -0.95
N GLY A 151 7.21 4.20 -2.26
CA GLY A 151 6.63 5.32 -3.02
C GLY A 151 5.25 5.72 -2.48
N LEU A 152 4.38 4.74 -2.18
CA LEU A 152 3.08 5.01 -1.56
C LEU A 152 3.21 5.71 -0.21
N ALA A 153 4.05 5.23 0.69
CA ALA A 153 4.21 5.82 2.02
C ALA A 153 4.65 7.29 1.94
N HIS A 154 5.63 7.62 1.09
CA HIS A 154 6.04 8.99 0.82
C HIS A 154 4.94 9.83 0.18
N TYR A 155 4.27 9.30 -0.84
CA TYR A 155 3.19 10.02 -1.53
C TYR A 155 2.06 10.40 -0.56
N LEU A 156 1.65 9.48 0.29
CA LEU A 156 0.60 9.67 1.28
C LEU A 156 0.97 10.72 2.33
N LYS A 157 2.26 10.90 2.63
CA LYS A 157 2.77 12.02 3.45
C LYS A 157 2.84 13.35 2.69
N GLY A 158 2.77 13.36 1.36
CA GLY A 158 3.00 14.54 0.53
C GLY A 158 4.47 14.77 0.17
N GLU A 159 5.32 13.80 0.40
CA GLU A 159 6.75 13.81 0.06
C GLU A 159 6.92 13.29 -1.38
N PHE A 160 6.58 14.16 -2.38
CA PHE A 160 6.42 13.72 -3.76
C PHE A 160 7.73 13.43 -4.50
N ASP A 161 8.86 14.05 -4.12
CA ASP A 161 10.17 13.75 -4.73
C ASP A 161 10.66 12.34 -4.39
N PRO A 162 10.74 11.91 -3.11
CA PRO A 162 11.09 10.53 -2.80
C PRO A 162 10.03 9.53 -3.28
N ALA A 163 8.74 9.89 -3.31
CA ALA A 163 7.70 9.06 -3.89
C ALA A 163 7.95 8.80 -5.38
N TYR A 164 8.23 9.85 -6.16
CA TYR A 164 8.56 9.74 -7.58
C TYR A 164 9.77 8.83 -7.81
N ALA A 165 10.85 9.02 -7.02
CA ALA A 165 12.06 8.20 -7.16
C ALA A 165 11.79 6.72 -6.86
N ALA A 166 11.02 6.41 -5.81
CA ALA A 166 10.68 5.04 -5.44
C ALA A 166 9.77 4.37 -6.49
N PHE A 167 8.75 5.07 -7.00
CA PHE A 167 7.89 4.53 -8.06
C PHE A 167 8.64 4.34 -9.38
N MET A 168 9.56 5.25 -9.74
CA MET A 168 10.43 5.06 -10.90
C MET A 168 11.31 3.82 -10.75
N GLN A 169 11.84 3.57 -9.56
CA GLN A 169 12.60 2.35 -9.28
C GLN A 169 11.71 1.11 -9.44
N ALA A 170 10.49 1.11 -8.88
CA ALA A 170 9.54 0.02 -9.07
C ALA A 170 9.22 -0.23 -10.55
N PHE A 171 8.99 0.84 -11.33
CA PHE A 171 8.72 0.76 -12.77
C PHE A 171 9.89 0.15 -13.54
N ASN A 172 11.12 0.60 -13.25
CA ASN A 172 12.31 0.17 -13.99
C ASN A 172 12.66 -1.30 -13.76
N ILE A 173 12.36 -1.85 -12.56
CA ILE A 173 12.64 -3.25 -12.23
C ILE A 173 11.47 -4.18 -12.53
N ALA A 174 10.28 -3.65 -12.84
CA ALA A 174 9.09 -4.43 -13.15
C ALA A 174 9.29 -5.25 -14.44
N LYS A 175 8.99 -6.55 -14.36
CA LYS A 175 9.21 -7.51 -15.47
C LYS A 175 7.94 -7.83 -16.26
N ASN A 176 6.80 -7.29 -15.87
CA ASN A 176 5.53 -7.50 -16.53
C ASN A 176 4.71 -6.21 -16.61
N ALA A 177 3.68 -6.24 -17.47
CA ALA A 177 2.84 -5.08 -17.73
C ALA A 177 2.04 -4.65 -16.49
N ASP A 178 1.59 -5.58 -15.65
CA ASP A 178 0.79 -5.27 -14.46
C ASP A 178 1.53 -4.36 -13.47
N MET A 179 2.76 -4.74 -13.09
CA MET A 179 3.55 -3.89 -12.19
C MET A 179 4.01 -2.60 -12.86
N GLN A 180 4.27 -2.63 -14.19
CA GLN A 180 4.63 -1.42 -14.93
C GLN A 180 3.49 -0.39 -14.92
N VAL A 181 2.24 -0.80 -15.23
CA VAL A 181 1.10 0.15 -15.23
C VAL A 181 0.77 0.64 -13.83
N ALA A 182 0.85 -0.24 -12.82
CA ALA A 182 0.63 0.16 -11.43
C ALA A 182 1.65 1.23 -10.98
N ALA A 183 2.94 0.99 -11.23
CA ALA A 183 4.00 1.96 -10.91
C ALA A 183 3.87 3.23 -11.75
N ALA A 184 3.61 3.12 -13.07
CA ALA A 184 3.49 4.25 -14.00
C ALA A 184 2.38 5.23 -13.60
N ASN A 185 1.25 4.73 -13.13
CA ASN A 185 0.16 5.57 -12.61
C ASN A 185 0.66 6.49 -11.47
N TRP A 186 1.38 5.94 -10.50
CA TRP A 186 1.89 6.72 -9.37
C TRP A 186 3.09 7.61 -9.75
N VAL A 187 3.93 7.18 -10.70
CA VAL A 187 4.99 8.03 -11.29
C VAL A 187 4.36 9.28 -11.90
N PHE A 188 3.33 9.11 -12.75
CA PHE A 188 2.63 10.22 -13.37
C PHE A 188 2.05 11.17 -12.31
N MET A 189 1.29 10.66 -11.36
CA MET A 189 0.68 11.49 -10.31
C MET A 189 1.74 12.21 -9.46
N SER A 190 2.85 11.57 -9.11
CA SER A 190 3.94 12.19 -8.37
C SER A 190 4.61 13.31 -9.18
N ALA A 191 4.87 13.09 -10.47
CA ALA A 191 5.43 14.11 -11.36
C ALA A 191 4.51 15.33 -11.51
N MET A 192 3.19 15.10 -11.64
CA MET A 192 2.19 16.17 -11.68
C MET A 192 2.18 16.99 -10.39
N ARG A 193 2.31 16.35 -9.23
CA ARG A 193 2.39 17.03 -7.93
C ARG A 193 3.68 17.85 -7.76
N LEU A 194 4.74 17.49 -8.46
CA LEU A 194 6.02 18.22 -8.51
C LEU A 194 6.02 19.34 -9.55
N GLY A 195 4.91 19.58 -10.27
CA GLY A 195 4.85 20.55 -11.35
C GLY A 195 5.57 20.13 -12.65
N LYS A 196 6.01 18.88 -12.74
CA LYS A 196 6.75 18.30 -13.87
C LYS A 196 5.78 17.76 -14.96
N SER A 197 4.83 18.60 -15.39
CA SER A 197 3.74 18.18 -16.29
C SER A 197 4.22 17.70 -17.66
N LYS A 198 5.26 18.34 -18.22
CA LYS A 198 5.83 17.93 -19.51
C LYS A 198 6.50 16.57 -19.43
N GLU A 199 7.31 16.35 -18.41
CA GLU A 199 7.97 15.07 -18.13
C GLU A 199 6.96 13.96 -17.85
N ALA A 200 5.92 14.28 -17.08
CA ALA A 200 4.81 13.36 -16.80
C ALA A 200 4.10 12.91 -18.10
N ALA A 201 3.77 13.87 -18.98
CA ALA A 201 3.14 13.57 -20.26
C ALA A 201 4.05 12.74 -21.19
N GLN A 202 5.34 13.09 -21.27
CA GLN A 202 6.31 12.32 -22.05
C GLN A 202 6.51 10.90 -21.52
N PHE A 203 6.54 10.74 -20.19
CA PHE A 203 6.67 9.43 -19.56
C PHE A 203 5.45 8.55 -19.85
N ILE A 204 4.24 9.06 -19.55
CA ILE A 204 3.02 8.26 -19.69
C ILE A 204 2.70 7.97 -21.16
N GLY A 205 3.10 8.86 -22.10
CA GLY A 205 2.96 8.66 -23.52
C GLY A 205 3.73 7.48 -24.09
N LYS A 206 4.74 6.98 -23.38
CA LYS A 206 5.53 5.80 -23.77
C LYS A 206 4.88 4.47 -23.39
N ILE A 207 3.85 4.48 -22.53
CA ILE A 207 3.14 3.24 -22.16
C ILE A 207 2.32 2.81 -23.38
N PRO A 208 2.55 1.59 -23.90
CA PRO A 208 1.94 1.12 -25.13
C PRO A 208 0.45 0.87 -25.00
N ASP A 209 -0.21 0.81 -26.16
CA ASP A 209 -1.59 0.36 -26.29
C ASP A 209 -1.65 -1.18 -26.30
N ASN A 210 -2.76 -1.73 -25.87
CA ASN A 210 -3.05 -3.19 -25.92
C ASN A 210 -2.09 -4.06 -25.09
N LEU A 211 -1.92 -3.70 -23.81
CA LEU A 211 -1.19 -4.54 -22.87
C LEU A 211 -2.03 -5.75 -22.43
N ASP A 212 -1.38 -6.92 -22.34
CA ASP A 212 -1.96 -8.09 -21.68
C ASP A 212 -1.81 -7.92 -20.16
N LEU A 213 -2.92 -7.61 -19.51
CA LEU A 213 -3.00 -7.35 -18.07
C LEU A 213 -3.80 -8.45 -17.39
N ILE A 214 -3.36 -8.82 -16.19
CA ILE A 214 -3.99 -9.84 -15.36
C ILE A 214 -4.84 -9.20 -14.26
N GLU A 215 -4.29 -8.18 -13.57
CA GLU A 215 -4.88 -7.61 -12.35
C GLU A 215 -5.04 -6.08 -12.40
N ASN A 216 -4.17 -5.38 -13.11
CA ASN A 216 -4.02 -3.93 -13.00
C ASN A 216 -4.73 -3.13 -14.13
N ALA A 217 -5.85 -3.67 -14.65
CA ALA A 217 -6.65 -3.02 -15.69
C ALA A 217 -7.14 -1.62 -15.27
N ASP A 218 -7.45 -1.40 -14.01
CA ASP A 218 -7.91 -0.10 -13.50
C ASP A 218 -6.82 0.97 -13.57
N TYR A 219 -5.58 0.63 -13.22
CA TYR A 219 -4.46 1.56 -13.41
C TYR A 219 -4.23 1.86 -14.89
N TYR A 220 -4.45 0.88 -15.76
CA TYR A 220 -4.32 1.11 -17.20
C TYR A 220 -5.41 2.02 -17.77
N LYS A 221 -6.67 1.93 -17.31
CA LYS A 221 -7.72 2.88 -17.65
C LYS A 221 -7.31 4.31 -17.28
N LEU A 222 -6.73 4.50 -16.09
CA LEU A 222 -6.22 5.81 -15.66
C LEU A 222 -5.07 6.30 -16.54
N ILE A 223 -4.15 5.43 -16.93
CA ILE A 223 -3.10 5.76 -17.90
C ILE A 223 -3.71 6.24 -19.22
N ARG A 224 -4.73 5.56 -19.73
CA ARG A 224 -5.44 5.96 -20.96
C ARG A 224 -6.12 7.33 -20.81
N LEU A 225 -6.68 7.62 -19.64
CA LEU A 225 -7.21 8.95 -19.31
C LEU A 225 -6.09 10.00 -19.35
N TYR A 226 -4.93 9.74 -18.73
CA TYR A 226 -3.81 10.68 -18.70
C TYR A 226 -3.16 10.87 -20.07
N GLN A 227 -3.23 9.89 -20.95
CA GLN A 227 -2.80 9.98 -22.34
C GLN A 227 -3.82 10.75 -23.23
N GLY A 228 -4.99 11.13 -22.71
CA GLY A 228 -6.08 11.73 -23.50
C GLY A 228 -6.79 10.73 -24.43
N LYS A 229 -6.62 9.43 -24.22
CA LYS A 229 -7.20 8.34 -25.02
C LYS A 229 -8.49 7.78 -24.41
N MET A 230 -8.92 8.28 -23.26
CA MET A 230 -10.17 7.99 -22.57
C MET A 230 -10.74 9.29 -22.02
N LYS A 231 -12.06 9.42 -22.00
CA LYS A 231 -12.72 10.61 -21.45
C LYS A 231 -12.99 10.42 -19.95
N PRO A 232 -12.93 11.49 -19.13
CA PRO A 232 -13.22 11.38 -17.70
C PRO A 232 -14.65 10.91 -17.42
N GLU A 233 -15.61 11.23 -18.30
CA GLU A 233 -17.01 10.82 -18.20
C GLU A 233 -17.16 9.29 -18.24
N ASP A 234 -16.29 8.59 -18.98
CA ASP A 234 -16.31 7.13 -19.11
C ASP A 234 -15.99 6.40 -17.77
N LEU A 235 -15.28 7.11 -16.86
CA LEU A 235 -14.87 6.57 -15.56
C LEU A 235 -15.76 6.98 -14.38
N LEU A 236 -16.68 7.94 -14.56
CA LEU A 236 -17.48 8.50 -13.46
C LEU A 236 -18.30 7.44 -12.72
N LYS A 237 -18.88 6.48 -13.45
CA LYS A 237 -19.69 5.42 -12.84
C LYS A 237 -18.84 4.47 -11.99
N GLU A 238 -17.68 4.09 -12.48
CA GLU A 238 -16.74 3.23 -11.74
C GLU A 238 -16.12 3.96 -10.55
N ALA A 239 -15.80 5.23 -10.69
CA ALA A 239 -15.19 6.06 -9.65
C ALA A 239 -16.01 6.11 -8.36
N ALA A 240 -17.32 5.91 -8.43
CA ALA A 240 -18.22 5.93 -7.27
C ALA A 240 -18.06 4.69 -6.37
N SER A 241 -17.62 3.55 -6.92
CA SER A 241 -17.52 2.27 -6.21
C SER A 241 -16.11 1.67 -6.21
N ASN A 242 -15.17 2.29 -6.90
CA ASN A 242 -13.78 1.83 -7.03
C ASN A 242 -12.82 2.96 -6.62
N ALA A 243 -12.23 2.83 -5.45
CA ALA A 243 -11.34 3.87 -4.92
C ALA A 243 -10.07 4.10 -5.76
N THR A 244 -9.59 3.11 -6.52
CA THR A 244 -8.45 3.27 -7.43
C THR A 244 -8.81 4.20 -8.58
N ILE A 245 -9.91 3.89 -9.28
CA ILE A 245 -10.43 4.72 -10.39
C ILE A 245 -10.82 6.10 -9.87
N GLY A 246 -11.55 6.16 -8.77
CA GLY A 246 -11.99 7.42 -8.18
C GLY A 246 -10.84 8.34 -7.80
N TYR A 247 -9.79 7.81 -7.17
CA TYR A 247 -8.63 8.61 -6.79
C TYR A 247 -7.86 9.13 -8.02
N GLY A 248 -7.63 8.28 -9.02
CA GLY A 248 -6.97 8.69 -10.26
C GLY A 248 -7.77 9.73 -11.04
N LEU A 249 -9.09 9.54 -11.17
CA LEU A 249 -9.99 10.51 -11.82
C LEU A 249 -10.04 11.84 -11.04
N GLY A 250 -10.11 11.80 -9.71
CA GLY A 250 -10.06 12.98 -8.86
C GLY A 250 -8.77 13.77 -9.04
N ASN A 251 -7.62 13.10 -9.16
CA ASN A 251 -6.34 13.76 -9.48
C ASN A 251 -6.34 14.36 -10.91
N TRP A 252 -6.93 13.66 -11.89
CA TRP A 252 -7.08 14.23 -13.23
C TRP A 252 -7.85 15.56 -13.19
N TYR A 253 -8.96 15.63 -12.47
CA TYR A 253 -9.68 16.90 -12.27
C TYR A 253 -8.83 17.94 -11.54
N LEU A 254 -8.06 17.56 -10.52
CA LEU A 254 -7.17 18.45 -9.78
C LEU A 254 -6.13 19.10 -10.73
N TYR A 255 -5.50 18.31 -11.60
CA TYR A 255 -4.48 18.77 -12.52
C TYR A 255 -5.06 19.65 -13.65
N ASN A 256 -6.37 19.57 -13.90
CA ASN A 256 -7.09 20.42 -14.85
C ASN A 256 -7.83 21.61 -14.16
N GLY A 257 -7.47 21.94 -12.91
CA GLY A 257 -8.01 23.09 -12.17
C GLY A 257 -9.45 22.91 -11.66
N ARG A 258 -10.01 21.72 -11.76
CA ARG A 258 -11.40 21.39 -11.39
C ARG A 258 -11.46 20.89 -9.94
N ARG A 259 -11.14 21.78 -8.99
CA ARG A 259 -11.01 21.43 -7.56
C ARG A 259 -12.33 20.94 -6.93
N GLU A 260 -13.46 21.48 -7.32
CA GLU A 260 -14.76 21.10 -6.76
C GLU A 260 -15.09 19.64 -7.08
N GLU A 261 -14.91 19.22 -8.32
CA GLU A 261 -15.11 17.83 -8.74
C GLU A 261 -14.12 16.88 -8.05
N THR A 262 -12.87 17.31 -7.90
CA THR A 262 -11.86 16.57 -7.12
C THR A 262 -12.35 16.30 -5.72
N MET A 263 -12.75 17.34 -4.99
CA MET A 263 -13.18 17.22 -3.58
C MET A 263 -14.47 16.41 -3.44
N LYS A 264 -15.39 16.52 -4.42
CA LYS A 264 -16.59 15.69 -4.47
C LYS A 264 -16.26 14.21 -4.57
N ILE A 265 -15.37 13.83 -5.50
CA ILE A 265 -14.96 12.43 -5.70
C ILE A 265 -14.23 11.92 -4.45
N PHE A 266 -13.27 12.67 -3.90
CA PHE A 266 -12.54 12.22 -2.72
C PHE A 266 -13.46 12.01 -1.51
N ARG A 267 -14.45 12.88 -1.29
CA ARG A 267 -15.47 12.66 -0.23
C ARG A 267 -16.31 11.41 -0.49
N GLN A 268 -16.67 11.11 -1.74
CA GLN A 268 -17.38 9.88 -2.08
C GLN A 268 -16.55 8.63 -1.77
N ILE A 269 -15.25 8.63 -2.11
CA ILE A 269 -14.35 7.52 -1.81
C ILE A 269 -14.29 7.26 -0.30
N VAL A 270 -14.08 8.28 0.52
CA VAL A 270 -13.93 8.10 1.98
C VAL A 270 -15.26 7.83 2.71
N ALA A 271 -16.39 8.04 2.05
CA ALA A 271 -17.70 7.61 2.52
C ALA A 271 -17.98 6.12 2.24
N GLY A 272 -17.17 5.47 1.38
CA GLY A 272 -17.28 4.05 1.03
C GLY A 272 -16.60 3.13 2.05
N ASP A 273 -16.56 1.85 1.71
CA ASP A 273 -16.08 0.77 2.59
C ASP A 273 -14.66 0.24 2.25
N GLN A 274 -14.02 0.78 1.21
CA GLN A 274 -12.69 0.34 0.76
C GLN A 274 -11.54 0.92 1.60
N TRP A 275 -11.71 0.98 2.92
CA TRP A 275 -10.84 1.67 3.87
C TRP A 275 -9.35 1.28 3.76
N ALA A 276 -9.05 0.04 3.38
CA ALA A 276 -7.68 -0.47 3.27
C ALA A 276 -7.06 -0.28 1.87
N SER A 277 -7.83 0.19 0.87
CA SER A 277 -7.30 0.41 -0.49
C SER A 277 -6.45 1.68 -0.56
N PHE A 278 -5.43 1.68 -1.41
CA PHE A 278 -4.53 2.82 -1.53
C PHE A 278 -5.23 4.08 -2.07
N GLY A 279 -6.20 3.92 -2.96
CA GLY A 279 -7.01 5.03 -3.45
C GLY A 279 -7.83 5.70 -2.35
N TYR A 280 -8.42 4.90 -1.43
CA TYR A 280 -9.13 5.43 -0.27
C TYR A 280 -8.17 6.19 0.68
N ILE A 281 -7.03 5.56 1.02
CA ILE A 281 -6.04 6.16 1.93
C ILE A 281 -5.51 7.47 1.34
N ALA A 282 -5.30 7.50 0.03
CA ALA A 282 -4.82 8.68 -0.67
C ALA A 282 -5.87 9.79 -0.70
N ALA A 283 -7.14 9.48 -0.99
CA ALA A 283 -8.23 10.45 -0.92
C ALA A 283 -8.41 11.02 0.51
N GLU A 284 -8.30 10.16 1.53
CA GLU A 284 -8.32 10.58 2.93
C GLU A 284 -7.17 11.55 3.26
N ALA A 285 -5.95 11.27 2.76
CA ALA A 285 -4.79 12.13 2.96
C ALA A 285 -4.96 13.49 2.25
N GLU A 286 -5.51 13.51 1.02
CA GLU A 286 -5.78 14.76 0.28
C GLU A 286 -6.83 15.63 0.97
N LEU A 287 -7.86 15.04 1.54
CA LEU A 287 -8.90 15.80 2.26
C LEU A 287 -8.39 16.44 3.56
N LYS A 288 -7.24 16.02 4.07
CA LYS A 288 -6.58 16.57 5.27
C LYS A 288 -5.52 17.62 4.95
N ARG A 289 -5.12 17.77 3.67
CA ARG A 289 -4.17 18.78 3.16
C ARG A 289 -4.91 20.04 2.74
#